data_25d8e126cb28bade9c2a54301147cbe5
#
_entry.id   25d8e126cb28bade9c2a54301147cbe5
#
_cell.length_a   1.000
_cell.length_b   1.000
_cell.length_c   1.000
_cell.angle_alpha   90.00
_cell.angle_beta   90.00
_cell.angle_gamma   90.00
#
_symmetry.space_group_name_H-M   'P 1'
#
loop_
_entity.id
_entity.type
_entity.pdbx_description
1 polymer ?
#
loop_
_entity_poly.entity_id
_entity_poly.type
_entity_poly.pdbx_seq_one_letter_code
_entity_poly.pdbx_strand_id
1 'polypeptide(L)'
;MAYFLAWAAALQFHAWLNPGSLAPTLGASGAVAALMGAFLVRFPKTKIEVALVLGLRSLTNLALGKGIRFKAAAHWLLPLWLLMEIFSGALFGAHSGVAHWAHVGGFVFGLAALGLRYSGLEHKVNEAIEAKVTWTADREIVEATGLMEKGNSDKAIGTL
;
A
#
# COMPACT_ATOMS: atom_id res chain seq x y z
N MET A 1 3.03 -7.68 10.87
CA MET A 1 3.20 -6.70 11.95
C MET A 1 2.95 -5.26 11.46
N ALA A 2 3.59 -4.78 10.40
CA ALA A 2 3.39 -3.42 9.87
C ALA A 2 1.92 -3.07 9.54
N TYR A 3 1.16 -4.00 8.99
CA TYR A 3 -0.25 -3.81 8.68
C TYR A 3 -1.10 -3.51 9.93
N PHE A 4 -0.87 -4.23 11.04
CA PHE A 4 -1.59 -3.98 12.29
C PHE A 4 -1.22 -2.64 12.93
N LEU A 5 0.05 -2.23 12.83
CA LEU A 5 0.48 -0.90 13.28
C LEU A 5 -0.17 0.21 12.46
N ALA A 6 -0.26 0.04 11.15
CA ALA A 6 -0.93 0.97 10.25
C ALA A 6 -2.43 1.07 10.57
N TRP A 7 -3.09 -0.06 10.81
CA TRP A 7 -4.49 -0.11 11.21
C TRP A 7 -4.73 0.59 12.56
N ALA A 8 -3.91 0.29 13.57
CA ALA A 8 -3.99 0.92 14.88
C ALA A 8 -3.76 2.43 14.83
N ALA A 9 -2.76 2.89 14.06
CA ALA A 9 -2.49 4.31 13.85
C ALA A 9 -3.67 5.02 13.15
N ALA A 10 -4.28 4.39 12.15
CA ALA A 10 -5.44 4.91 11.44
C ALA A 10 -6.65 5.08 12.39
N LEU A 11 -6.93 4.06 13.22
CA LEU A 11 -8.00 4.10 14.20
C LEU A 11 -7.75 5.15 15.28
N GLN A 12 -6.53 5.23 15.80
CA GLN A 12 -6.15 6.22 16.81
C GLN A 12 -6.33 7.65 16.29
N PHE A 13 -5.94 7.91 15.06
CA PHE A 13 -6.12 9.21 14.42
C PHE A 13 -7.60 9.55 14.24
N HIS A 14 -8.41 8.58 13.83
CA HIS A 14 -9.85 8.75 13.71
C HIS A 14 -10.51 9.07 15.08
N ALA A 15 -10.17 8.31 16.12
CA ALA A 15 -10.70 8.51 17.46
C ALA A 15 -10.29 9.88 18.03
N TRP A 16 -9.09 10.33 17.74
CA TRP A 16 -8.62 11.65 18.19
C TRP A 16 -9.41 12.81 17.56
N LEU A 17 -9.76 12.70 16.29
CA LEU A 17 -10.55 13.72 15.60
C LEU A 17 -12.06 13.60 15.85
N ASN A 18 -12.54 12.49 16.40
CA ASN A 18 -13.95 12.24 16.69
C ASN A 18 -14.15 11.72 18.13
N PRO A 19 -13.77 12.48 19.17
CA PRO A 19 -13.77 12.00 20.55
C PRO A 19 -15.15 11.64 21.10
N GLY A 20 -16.24 12.11 20.46
CA GLY A 20 -17.63 11.84 20.87
C GLY A 20 -18.34 10.78 20.02
N SER A 21 -17.66 10.15 19.07
CA SER A 21 -18.27 9.15 18.20
C SER A 21 -18.43 7.81 18.92
N LEU A 22 -19.67 7.36 19.07
CA LEU A 22 -20.01 6.00 19.55
C LEU A 22 -20.16 5.01 18.39
N ALA A 23 -20.02 5.45 17.14
CA ALA A 23 -20.13 4.59 15.97
C ALA A 23 -18.91 3.66 15.89
N PRO A 24 -19.12 2.33 15.78
CA PRO A 24 -18.02 1.40 15.65
C PRO A 24 -17.30 1.62 14.32
N THR A 25 -16.00 1.85 14.37
CA THR A 25 -15.17 1.98 13.18
C THR A 25 -14.63 0.60 12.81
N LEU A 26 -15.17 0.04 11.74
CA LEU A 26 -14.79 -1.29 11.25
C LEU A 26 -14.12 -1.16 9.87
N GLY A 27 -13.16 -2.02 9.63
CA GLY A 27 -12.57 -2.19 8.30
C GLY A 27 -11.06 -2.04 8.25
N ALA A 28 -10.49 -2.70 7.24
CA ALA A 28 -9.07 -2.69 6.94
C ALA A 28 -8.65 -1.45 6.11
N SER A 29 -9.61 -0.60 5.73
CA SER A 29 -9.41 0.49 4.77
C SER A 29 -8.39 1.53 5.22
N GLY A 30 -8.29 1.82 6.51
CA GLY A 30 -7.26 2.69 7.08
C GLY A 30 -5.85 2.12 6.89
N ALA A 31 -5.67 0.80 7.03
CA ALA A 31 -4.39 0.14 6.76
C ALA A 31 -4.07 0.11 5.25
N VAL A 32 -5.09 -0.04 4.40
CA VAL A 32 -4.94 0.08 2.93
C VAL A 32 -4.50 1.50 2.57
N ALA A 33 -5.09 2.52 3.18
CA ALA A 33 -4.68 3.92 3.00
C ALA A 33 -3.21 4.14 3.41
N ALA A 34 -2.74 3.48 4.48
CA ALA A 34 -1.33 3.51 4.88
C ALA A 34 -0.41 2.87 3.83
N LEU A 35 -0.83 1.75 3.24
CA LEU A 35 -0.08 1.15 2.12
C LEU A 35 -0.04 2.09 0.91
N MET A 36 -1.12 2.84 0.62
CA MET A 36 -1.13 3.83 -0.44
C MET A 36 -0.15 4.98 -0.15
N GLY A 37 -0.08 5.46 1.09
CA GLY A 37 0.91 6.46 1.51
C GLY A 37 2.34 5.97 1.38
N ALA A 38 2.64 4.76 1.84
CA ALA A 38 3.94 4.12 1.68
C ALA A 38 4.29 3.88 0.20
N PHE A 39 3.32 3.46 -0.61
CA PHE A 39 3.47 3.27 -2.05
C PHE A 39 3.85 4.57 -2.75
N LEU A 40 3.20 5.68 -2.38
CA LEU A 40 3.50 7.00 -2.94
C LEU A 40 4.97 7.40 -2.71
N VAL A 41 5.50 7.12 -1.52
CA VAL A 41 6.91 7.40 -1.20
C VAL A 41 7.86 6.51 -2.01
N ARG A 42 7.53 5.22 -2.10
CA ARG A 42 8.41 4.22 -2.73
C ARG A 42 8.36 4.29 -4.25
N PHE A 43 7.17 4.53 -4.81
CA PHE A 43 6.91 4.40 -6.24
C PHE A 43 6.13 5.60 -6.83
N PRO A 44 6.60 6.85 -6.63
CA PRO A 44 5.83 8.04 -7.00
C PRO A 44 5.54 8.15 -8.50
N LYS A 45 6.43 7.63 -9.35
CA LYS A 45 6.33 7.72 -10.81
C LYS A 45 5.56 6.54 -11.45
N THR A 46 5.17 5.54 -10.65
CA THR A 46 4.41 4.41 -11.16
C THR A 46 3.06 4.85 -11.68
N LYS A 47 2.71 4.38 -12.88
CA LYS A 47 1.41 4.65 -13.50
C LYS A 47 0.39 3.65 -12.97
N ILE A 48 -0.68 4.15 -12.41
CA ILE A 48 -1.82 3.38 -11.93
C ILE A 48 -2.91 3.46 -12.99
N GLU A 49 -3.43 2.31 -13.41
CA GLU A 49 -4.56 2.27 -14.32
C GLU A 49 -5.85 2.50 -13.54
N VAL A 50 -6.56 3.54 -13.92
CA VAL A 50 -7.84 3.96 -13.31
C VAL A 50 -8.95 3.66 -14.31
N ALA A 51 -9.97 2.94 -13.85
CA ALA A 51 -11.18 2.70 -14.60
C ALA A 51 -12.29 3.63 -14.10
N LEU A 52 -12.84 4.45 -14.97
CA LEU A 52 -13.94 5.34 -14.63
C LEU A 52 -15.28 4.60 -14.75
N VAL A 53 -15.98 4.48 -13.63
CA VAL A 53 -17.29 3.82 -13.56
C VAL A 53 -18.35 4.87 -13.23
N LEU A 54 -19.14 5.26 -14.23
CA LEU A 54 -20.24 6.23 -14.11
C LEU A 54 -21.57 5.49 -14.22
N GLY A 55 -21.97 4.81 -13.13
CA GLY A 55 -23.20 4.04 -13.06
C GLY A 55 -23.12 2.62 -13.64
N LEU A 56 -24.23 1.88 -13.56
CA LEU A 56 -24.30 0.45 -13.89
C LEU A 56 -23.92 0.14 -15.35
N ARG A 57 -24.32 0.99 -16.29
CA ARG A 57 -23.99 0.85 -17.73
C ARG A 57 -22.48 0.99 -17.97
N SER A 58 -21.80 1.82 -17.21
CA SER A 58 -20.34 1.96 -17.28
C SER A 58 -19.63 0.74 -16.73
N LEU A 59 -20.18 0.11 -15.67
CA LEU A 59 -19.64 -1.11 -15.10
C LEU A 59 -19.73 -2.28 -16.11
N THR A 60 -20.86 -2.43 -16.80
CA THR A 60 -21.01 -3.47 -17.84
C THR A 60 -20.06 -3.22 -19.02
N ASN A 61 -19.90 -1.97 -19.45
CA ASN A 61 -18.93 -1.62 -20.50
C ASN A 61 -17.49 -1.92 -20.08
N LEU A 62 -17.15 -1.66 -18.81
CA LEU A 62 -15.82 -1.98 -18.25
C LEU A 62 -15.58 -3.49 -18.24
N ALA A 63 -16.58 -4.29 -17.82
CA ALA A 63 -16.50 -5.75 -17.83
C ALA A 63 -16.32 -6.32 -19.26
N LEU A 64 -16.89 -5.64 -20.27
CA LEU A 64 -16.74 -5.99 -21.68
C LEU A 64 -15.47 -5.39 -22.33
N GLY A 65 -14.56 -4.79 -21.53
CA GLY A 65 -13.33 -4.17 -22.01
C GLY A 65 -13.51 -2.84 -22.74
N LYS A 66 -14.73 -2.26 -22.76
CA LYS A 66 -15.09 -1.01 -23.44
C LYS A 66 -15.13 0.21 -22.49
N GLY A 67 -14.73 0.06 -21.22
CA GLY A 67 -14.72 1.13 -20.23
C GLY A 67 -13.66 2.19 -20.49
N ILE A 68 -13.91 3.41 -20.03
CA ILE A 68 -12.93 4.49 -20.05
C ILE A 68 -11.83 4.14 -19.04
N ARG A 69 -10.63 3.93 -19.54
CA ARG A 69 -9.43 3.65 -18.73
C ARG A 69 -8.37 4.69 -19.05
N PHE A 70 -7.72 5.20 -18.04
CA PHE A 70 -6.58 6.08 -18.20
C PHE A 70 -5.49 5.73 -17.19
N LYS A 71 -4.25 6.08 -17.50
CA LYS A 71 -3.12 5.85 -16.62
C LYS A 71 -2.71 7.17 -15.98
N ALA A 72 -2.77 7.22 -14.66
CA ALA A 72 -2.31 8.36 -13.87
C ALA A 72 -1.09 7.98 -13.05
N ALA A 73 -0.13 8.88 -12.92
CA ALA A 73 1.01 8.65 -12.05
C ALA A 73 0.58 8.73 -10.58
N ALA A 74 1.17 7.86 -9.74
CA ALA A 74 0.82 7.75 -8.33
C ALA A 74 0.93 9.09 -7.58
N HIS A 75 1.94 9.89 -7.90
CA HIS A 75 2.16 11.20 -7.26
C HIS A 75 1.09 12.26 -7.54
N TRP A 76 0.24 12.06 -8.55
CA TRP A 76 -0.94 12.90 -8.78
C TRP A 76 -2.21 12.25 -8.23
N LEU A 77 -2.38 10.95 -8.48
CA LEU A 77 -3.61 10.24 -8.15
C LEU A 77 -3.80 10.11 -6.64
N LEU A 78 -2.76 9.72 -5.90
CA LEU A 78 -2.88 9.44 -4.47
C LEU A 78 -3.05 10.70 -3.61
N PRO A 79 -2.35 11.82 -3.86
CA PRO A 79 -2.64 13.09 -3.17
C PRO A 79 -4.02 13.64 -3.50
N LEU A 80 -4.49 13.50 -4.75
CA LEU A 80 -5.85 13.90 -5.12
C LEU A 80 -6.89 13.08 -4.36
N TRP A 81 -6.70 11.76 -4.26
CA TRP A 81 -7.56 10.90 -3.46
C TRP A 81 -7.56 11.31 -1.98
N LEU A 82 -6.39 11.58 -1.40
CA LEU A 82 -6.27 12.06 -0.02
C LEU A 82 -7.03 13.39 0.20
N LEU A 83 -6.90 14.32 -0.75
CA LEU A 83 -7.64 15.58 -0.69
C LEU A 83 -9.15 15.35 -0.69
N MET A 84 -9.65 14.43 -1.51
CA MET A 84 -11.05 14.03 -1.53
C MET A 84 -11.50 13.42 -0.20
N GLU A 85 -10.65 12.60 0.46
CA GLU A 85 -10.94 12.04 1.78
C GLU A 85 -11.04 13.12 2.86
N ILE A 86 -10.11 14.09 2.86
CA ILE A 86 -10.14 15.23 3.79
C ILE A 86 -11.41 16.06 3.56
N PHE A 87 -11.73 16.37 2.32
CA PHE A 87 -12.91 17.15 1.96
C PHE A 87 -14.21 16.42 2.36
N SER A 88 -14.30 15.13 2.08
CA SER A 88 -15.44 14.30 2.44
C SER A 88 -15.59 14.17 3.96
N GLY A 89 -14.50 13.99 4.68
CA GLY A 89 -14.47 13.95 6.13
C GLY A 89 -14.91 15.27 6.78
N ALA A 90 -14.52 16.39 6.19
CA ALA A 90 -14.89 17.72 6.67
C ALA A 90 -16.37 18.05 6.40
N LEU A 91 -16.91 17.67 5.24
CA LEU A 91 -18.30 18.01 4.86
C LEU A 91 -19.32 17.01 5.38
N PHE A 92 -19.01 15.72 5.33
CA PHE A 92 -19.99 14.66 5.57
C PHE A 92 -19.71 13.86 6.84
N GLY A 93 -18.49 13.87 7.34
CA GLY A 93 -17.99 13.33 8.60
C GLY A 93 -18.79 12.16 9.18
N ALA A 94 -19.54 12.43 10.21
CA ALA A 94 -20.34 11.44 10.95
C ALA A 94 -21.55 10.88 10.19
N HIS A 95 -21.97 11.52 9.10
CA HIS A 95 -23.19 11.15 8.36
C HIS A 95 -22.92 10.23 7.17
N SER A 96 -21.66 10.07 6.74
CA SER A 96 -21.29 9.29 5.56
C SER A 96 -21.23 7.77 5.81
N GLY A 97 -21.18 7.34 7.08
CA GLY A 97 -20.90 5.94 7.43
C GLY A 97 -19.48 5.48 7.06
N VAL A 98 -18.62 6.37 6.58
CA VAL A 98 -17.23 6.11 6.20
C VAL A 98 -16.28 6.81 7.17
N ALA A 99 -15.30 6.10 7.65
CA ALA A 99 -14.29 6.64 8.56
C ALA A 99 -13.18 7.39 7.78
N HIS A 100 -13.54 8.49 7.11
CA HIS A 100 -12.61 9.29 6.29
C HIS A 100 -11.32 9.66 7.04
N TRP A 101 -11.43 10.04 8.30
CA TRP A 101 -10.28 10.39 9.13
C TRP A 101 -9.37 9.19 9.44
N ALA A 102 -9.89 7.96 9.45
CA ALA A 102 -9.04 6.77 9.52
C ALA A 102 -8.23 6.58 8.24
N HIS A 103 -8.80 6.90 7.08
CA HIS A 103 -8.07 6.88 5.81
C HIS A 103 -6.96 7.94 5.79
N VAL A 104 -7.26 9.15 6.21
CA VAL A 104 -6.27 10.25 6.31
C VAL A 104 -5.14 9.86 7.27
N GLY A 105 -5.47 9.38 8.47
CA GLY A 105 -4.48 8.95 9.47
C GLY A 105 -3.62 7.80 8.97
N GLY A 106 -4.24 6.80 8.33
CA GLY A 106 -3.53 5.69 7.71
C GLY A 106 -2.56 6.17 6.64
N PHE A 107 -3.02 7.01 5.72
CA PHE A 107 -2.19 7.53 4.64
C PHE A 107 -0.98 8.34 5.16
N VAL A 108 -1.21 9.21 6.16
CA VAL A 108 -0.14 9.98 6.81
C VAL A 108 0.87 9.07 7.51
N PHE A 109 0.39 8.02 8.20
CA PHE A 109 1.26 7.00 8.78
C PHE A 109 2.13 6.33 7.70
N GLY A 110 1.54 5.99 6.55
CA GLY A 110 2.27 5.42 5.42
C GLY A 110 3.33 6.39 4.84
N LEU A 111 3.03 7.68 4.79
CA LEU A 111 3.99 8.72 4.40
C LEU A 111 5.19 8.83 5.35
N ALA A 112 5.06 8.40 6.61
CA ALA A 112 6.19 8.36 7.55
C ALA A 112 7.33 7.44 7.06
N ALA A 113 7.05 6.52 6.12
CA ALA A 113 8.07 5.77 5.39
C ALA A 113 9.08 6.69 4.67
N LEU A 114 8.67 7.95 4.37
CA LEU A 114 9.59 8.98 3.85
C LEU A 114 10.74 9.25 4.84
N GLY A 115 10.42 9.40 6.13
CA GLY A 115 11.42 9.57 7.18
C GLY A 115 12.40 8.39 7.26
N LEU A 116 11.89 7.17 7.14
CA LEU A 116 12.71 5.95 7.12
C LEU A 116 13.66 5.93 5.92
N ARG A 117 13.18 6.32 4.75
CA ARG A 117 13.99 6.38 3.52
C ARG A 117 15.12 7.41 3.62
N TYR A 118 14.84 8.61 4.13
CA TYR A 118 15.83 9.69 4.27
C TYR A 118 16.76 9.51 5.46
N SER A 119 16.37 8.77 6.49
CA SER A 119 17.21 8.51 7.66
C SER A 119 18.23 7.38 7.46
N GLY A 120 18.25 6.72 6.30
CA GLY A 120 19.10 5.56 6.04
C GLY A 120 18.68 4.28 6.78
N LEU A 121 17.61 4.32 7.59
CA LEU A 121 17.08 3.13 8.26
C LEU A 121 16.57 2.10 7.26
N GLU A 122 16.13 2.54 6.09
CA GLU A 122 15.68 1.62 5.02
C GLU A 122 16.79 0.63 4.63
N HIS A 123 18.03 1.09 4.53
CA HIS A 123 19.16 0.20 4.22
C HIS A 123 19.35 -0.86 5.30
N LYS A 124 19.35 -0.46 6.57
CA LYS A 124 19.46 -1.40 7.70
C LYS A 124 18.30 -2.39 7.78
N VAL A 125 17.08 -1.94 7.48
CA VAL A 125 15.89 -2.80 7.46
C VAL A 125 15.97 -3.79 6.30
N ASN A 126 16.40 -3.35 5.11
CA ASN A 126 16.57 -4.22 3.96
C ASN A 126 17.69 -5.25 4.19
N GLU A 127 18.84 -4.84 4.74
CA GLU A 127 19.91 -5.78 5.13
C GLU A 127 19.42 -6.81 6.14
N ALA A 128 18.64 -6.41 7.15
CA ALA A 128 18.08 -7.33 8.13
C ALA A 128 17.05 -8.30 7.54
N ILE A 129 16.29 -7.87 6.53
CA ILE A 129 15.34 -8.71 5.81
C ILE A 129 16.10 -9.68 4.92
N GLU A 130 17.08 -9.21 4.14
CA GLU A 130 17.89 -10.04 3.26
C GLU A 130 18.68 -11.08 4.05
N ALA A 131 19.29 -10.69 5.17
CA ALA A 131 19.98 -11.62 6.06
C ALA A 131 19.01 -12.70 6.61
N LYS A 132 17.74 -12.36 6.84
CA LYS A 132 16.73 -13.30 7.35
C LYS A 132 16.17 -14.22 6.26
N VAL A 133 16.04 -13.72 5.04
CA VAL A 133 15.59 -14.50 3.87
C VAL A 133 16.68 -15.48 3.43
N THR A 134 17.94 -15.07 3.38
CA THR A 134 19.07 -15.97 3.09
C THR A 134 19.29 -17.00 4.18
N TRP A 135 18.81 -16.74 5.41
CA TRP A 135 18.89 -17.72 6.51
C TRP A 135 17.86 -18.84 6.41
N THR A 136 16.74 -18.59 5.71
CA THR A 136 15.66 -19.59 5.51
C THR A 136 15.78 -20.36 4.19
N ALA A 137 16.59 -19.90 3.26
CA ALA A 137 16.87 -20.62 2.02
C ALA A 137 18.05 -21.56 2.25
N ASP A 138 17.83 -22.86 2.03
CA ASP A 138 18.89 -23.86 2.11
C ASP A 138 20.02 -23.43 1.19
N ARG A 139 21.25 -23.40 1.70
CA ARG A 139 22.42 -22.89 0.98
C ARG A 139 22.62 -23.59 -0.37
N GLU A 140 22.29 -24.88 -0.42
CA GLU A 140 22.35 -25.71 -1.61
C GLU A 140 21.34 -25.25 -2.68
N ILE A 141 20.12 -24.85 -2.25
CA ILE A 141 19.09 -24.33 -3.15
C ILE A 141 19.50 -22.98 -3.75
N VAL A 142 20.09 -22.09 -2.94
CA VAL A 142 20.55 -20.77 -3.41
C VAL A 142 21.69 -20.93 -4.42
N GLU A 143 22.62 -21.85 -4.16
CA GLU A 143 23.74 -22.14 -5.05
C GLU A 143 23.28 -22.80 -6.35
N ALA A 144 22.37 -23.77 -6.27
CA ALA A 144 21.75 -24.43 -7.43
C ALA A 144 20.98 -23.44 -8.30
N THR A 145 20.20 -22.52 -7.68
CA THR A 145 19.47 -21.48 -8.41
C THR A 145 20.43 -20.52 -9.13
N GLY A 146 21.49 -20.08 -8.46
CA GLY A 146 22.52 -19.24 -9.08
C GLY A 146 23.29 -19.92 -10.23
N LEU A 147 23.44 -21.25 -10.19
CA LEU A 147 24.02 -22.03 -11.30
C LEU A 147 23.02 -22.16 -12.45
N MET A 148 21.73 -22.30 -12.18
CA MET A 148 20.69 -22.34 -13.22
C MET A 148 20.58 -21.00 -13.98
N GLU A 149 20.62 -19.88 -13.27
CA GLU A 149 20.61 -18.54 -13.89
C GLU A 149 21.80 -18.29 -14.80
N LYS A 150 22.94 -18.92 -14.51
CA LYS A 150 24.18 -18.88 -15.34
C LYS A 150 24.18 -19.90 -16.48
N GLY A 151 23.08 -20.64 -16.68
CA GLY A 151 22.94 -21.64 -17.74
C GLY A 151 23.70 -22.94 -17.48
N ASN A 152 24.19 -23.19 -16.25
CA ASN A 152 24.94 -24.38 -15.85
C ASN A 152 24.05 -25.44 -15.17
N SER A 153 23.04 -25.90 -15.88
CA SER A 153 21.99 -26.81 -15.34
C SER A 153 22.58 -28.12 -14.79
N ASP A 154 23.60 -28.69 -15.45
CA ASP A 154 24.22 -29.97 -15.02
C ASP A 154 24.92 -29.82 -13.65
N LYS A 155 25.56 -28.69 -13.40
CA LYS A 155 26.18 -28.40 -12.10
C LYS A 155 25.18 -28.09 -11.03
N ALA A 156 24.05 -27.44 -11.38
CA ALA A 156 22.99 -27.15 -10.45
C ALA A 156 22.30 -28.43 -9.91
N ILE A 157 22.11 -29.45 -10.77
CA ILE A 157 21.55 -30.76 -10.39
C ILE A 157 22.51 -31.53 -9.47
N GLY A 158 23.81 -31.36 -9.66
CA GLY A 158 24.81 -32.03 -8.82
C GLY A 158 25.04 -31.39 -7.44
N THR A 159 24.41 -30.22 -7.19
CA THR A 159 24.51 -29.48 -5.90
C THR A 159 23.31 -29.78 -4.99
N LEU A 160 22.23 -30.34 -5.54
CA LEU A 160 21.03 -30.79 -4.83
C LEU A 160 21.13 -32.26 -4.44
#